data_43c437330de96f53d9ccf044cf6bb894
#
_entry.id   43c437330de96f53d9ccf044cf6bb894
#
_cell.length_a   1.000
_cell.length_b   1.000
_cell.length_c   1.000
_cell.angle_alpha   90.00
_cell.angle_beta   90.00
_cell.angle_gamma   90.00
#
_symmetry.space_group_name_H-M   'P 1'
#
loop_
_entity.id
_entity.type
_entity.pdbx_description
1 polymer ?
#
loop_
_entity_poly.entity_id
_entity_poly.type
_entity_poly.pdbx_seq_one_letter_code
_entity_poly.pdbx_strand_id
1 'polypeptide(L)'
;NRTVIVFSFSCAFTPTCSSTHVPRYNQFAPAFRKAGVDEIICMSVNDAFVMNEWQEDQHATDVTFIPDGNGEFTEKMGLLVNKDAIGFGKRSWRYSMLVRDGVIQKMFVEPDLPGDPFEVSDADTMLRYVAPDAPKPMDVTVFSRDGCPFCVKAKHGLRNAGIAFEELVLNRDYTEQ
;
A
#
# COMPACT_ATOMS: atom_id res chain seq x y z
N ASN A 1 21.02 10.58 1.94
CA ASN A 1 19.87 10.85 1.05
C ASN A 1 18.88 9.70 1.19
N ARG A 2 17.64 10.02 1.59
CA ARG A 2 16.60 9.00 1.81
C ARG A 2 15.34 9.38 1.05
N THR A 3 14.81 8.43 0.27
CA THR A 3 13.58 8.59 -0.50
C THR A 3 12.51 7.70 0.10
N VAL A 4 11.38 8.28 0.50
CA VAL A 4 10.30 7.60 1.20
C VAL A 4 8.98 7.88 0.52
N ILE A 5 8.15 6.85 0.38
CA ILE A 5 6.73 7.02 0.04
C ILE A 5 5.94 7.01 1.36
N VAL A 6 5.06 7.97 1.52
CA VAL A 6 4.09 8.00 2.63
C VAL A 6 2.69 8.01 2.04
N PHE A 7 1.82 7.13 2.50
CA PHE A 7 0.41 7.16 2.15
C PHE A 7 -0.47 7.08 3.40
N SER A 8 -1.63 7.70 3.32
CA SER A 8 -2.58 7.80 4.43
C SER A 8 -4.03 7.72 3.94
N PHE A 9 -4.91 7.41 4.86
CA PHE A 9 -6.34 7.21 4.60
C PHE A 9 -7.15 7.43 5.89
N SER A 10 -8.47 7.34 5.75
CA SER A 10 -9.40 7.71 6.82
C SER A 10 -9.33 6.80 8.06
N CYS A 11 -9.17 5.48 7.92
CA CYS A 11 -9.15 4.59 9.08
C CYS A 11 -8.58 3.20 8.73
N ALA A 12 -7.86 2.59 9.71
CA ALA A 12 -7.48 1.18 9.66
C ALA A 12 -8.72 0.26 9.61
N PHE A 13 -8.57 -0.94 9.05
CA PHE A 13 -9.62 -1.96 8.90
C PHE A 13 -10.84 -1.54 8.05
N THR A 14 -10.79 -0.41 7.34
CA THR A 14 -11.86 -0.07 6.40
C THR A 14 -11.71 -0.83 5.07
N PRO A 15 -12.81 -1.12 4.35
CA PRO A 15 -12.78 -2.01 3.19
C PRO A 15 -11.77 -1.62 2.12
N THR A 16 -11.82 -0.39 1.59
CA THR A 16 -10.91 0.08 0.54
C THR A 16 -9.44 0.04 0.96
N CYS A 17 -9.16 0.39 2.22
CA CYS A 17 -7.80 0.45 2.74
C CYS A 17 -7.20 -0.95 2.89
N SER A 18 -8.00 -1.92 3.39
CA SER A 18 -7.56 -3.29 3.65
C SER A 18 -7.57 -4.18 2.41
N SER A 19 -8.48 -3.93 1.44
CA SER A 19 -8.60 -4.79 0.24
C SER A 19 -7.73 -4.34 -0.94
N THR A 20 -7.33 -3.08 -0.98
CA THR A 20 -6.69 -2.51 -2.18
C THR A 20 -5.48 -1.65 -1.85
N HIS A 21 -5.62 -0.64 -0.98
CA HIS A 21 -4.59 0.38 -0.80
C HIS A 21 -3.30 -0.21 -0.18
N VAL A 22 -3.38 -0.79 1.02
CA VAL A 22 -2.23 -1.39 1.70
C VAL A 22 -1.66 -2.59 0.93
N PRO A 23 -2.48 -3.57 0.50
CA PRO A 23 -1.97 -4.73 -0.23
C PRO A 23 -1.19 -4.35 -1.49
N ARG A 24 -1.66 -3.34 -2.23
CA ARG A 24 -1.01 -2.93 -3.47
C ARG A 24 0.33 -2.23 -3.24
N TYR A 25 0.44 -1.38 -2.22
CA TYR A 25 1.73 -0.81 -1.83
C TYR A 25 2.72 -1.88 -1.35
N ASN A 26 2.26 -2.86 -0.59
CA ASN A 26 3.08 -3.99 -0.16
C ASN A 26 3.54 -4.85 -1.36
N GLN A 27 2.65 -5.17 -2.29
CA GLN A 27 2.96 -5.90 -3.52
C GLN A 27 4.00 -5.18 -4.39
N PHE A 28 3.93 -3.84 -4.46
CA PHE A 28 4.83 -3.03 -5.29
C PHE A 28 6.14 -2.67 -4.60
N ALA A 29 6.33 -3.02 -3.34
CA ALA A 29 7.52 -2.67 -2.58
C ALA A 29 8.84 -3.06 -3.28
N PRO A 30 8.99 -4.25 -3.88
CA PRO A 30 10.20 -4.59 -4.65
C PRO A 30 10.44 -3.65 -5.84
N ALA A 31 9.39 -3.25 -6.57
CA ALA A 31 9.48 -2.33 -7.70
C ALA A 31 9.89 -0.92 -7.23
N PHE A 32 9.32 -0.43 -6.14
CA PHE A 32 9.69 0.83 -5.52
C PHE A 32 11.15 0.84 -5.04
N ARG A 33 11.61 -0.22 -4.38
CA ARG A 33 13.02 -0.34 -3.97
C ARG A 33 13.97 -0.31 -5.16
N LYS A 34 13.63 -1.01 -6.24
CA LYS A 34 14.41 -0.99 -7.49
C LYS A 34 14.46 0.41 -8.11
N ALA A 35 13.44 1.20 -7.91
CA ALA A 35 13.36 2.59 -8.34
C ALA A 35 14.05 3.59 -7.39
N GLY A 36 14.71 3.10 -6.32
CA GLY A 36 15.44 3.93 -5.37
C GLY A 36 14.61 4.48 -4.21
N VAL A 37 13.45 3.88 -3.93
CA VAL A 37 12.67 4.17 -2.72
C VAL A 37 13.20 3.31 -1.57
N ASP A 38 13.59 3.96 -0.48
CA ASP A 38 14.18 3.30 0.69
C ASP A 38 13.13 2.71 1.62
N GLU A 39 11.95 3.35 1.70
CA GLU A 39 10.90 2.93 2.63
C GLU A 39 9.52 3.33 2.13
N ILE A 40 8.52 2.50 2.46
CA ILE A 40 7.10 2.79 2.24
C ILE A 40 6.45 2.87 3.62
N ILE A 41 5.79 3.98 3.90
CA ILE A 41 5.14 4.27 5.18
C ILE A 41 3.63 4.39 4.99
N CYS A 42 2.91 3.61 5.79
CA CYS A 42 1.47 3.71 5.97
C CYS A 42 1.21 4.52 7.24
N MET A 43 0.52 5.64 7.13
CA MET A 43 0.18 6.50 8.26
C MET A 43 -1.32 6.62 8.43
N SER A 44 -1.82 6.58 9.66
CA SER A 44 -3.24 6.78 9.94
C SER A 44 -3.46 7.42 11.31
N VAL A 45 -4.58 8.16 11.45
CA VAL A 45 -5.05 8.70 12.72
C VAL A 45 -5.70 7.57 13.53
N ASN A 46 -4.86 6.61 13.90
CA ASN A 46 -5.13 5.48 14.77
C ASN A 46 -3.99 5.34 15.77
N ASP A 47 -4.24 4.69 16.90
CA ASP A 47 -3.21 4.40 17.90
C ASP A 47 -2.27 3.26 17.47
N ALA A 48 -1.19 3.08 18.24
CA ALA A 48 -0.15 2.12 17.92
C ALA A 48 -0.64 0.66 17.97
N PHE A 49 -1.58 0.35 18.86
CA PHE A 49 -2.09 -1.02 18.98
C PHE A 49 -2.92 -1.41 17.74
N VAL A 50 -3.81 -0.50 17.32
CA VAL A 50 -4.61 -0.69 16.10
C VAL A 50 -3.71 -0.80 14.87
N MET A 51 -2.68 0.05 14.76
CA MET A 51 -1.78 0.03 13.60
C MET A 51 -0.94 -1.25 13.54
N ASN A 52 -0.46 -1.76 14.67
CA ASN A 52 0.28 -3.02 14.74
C ASN A 52 -0.59 -4.22 14.36
N GLU A 53 -1.78 -4.34 14.96
CA GLU A 53 -2.72 -5.42 14.65
C GLU A 53 -3.10 -5.41 13.17
N TRP A 54 -3.33 -4.22 12.62
CA TRP A 54 -3.68 -4.11 11.22
C TRP A 54 -2.52 -4.44 10.27
N GLN A 55 -1.29 -4.11 10.63
CA GLN A 55 -0.11 -4.53 9.86
C GLN A 55 0.00 -6.06 9.79
N GLU A 56 -0.23 -6.74 10.92
CA GLU A 56 -0.22 -8.19 11.01
C GLU A 56 -1.37 -8.80 10.17
N ASP A 57 -2.59 -8.29 10.32
CA ASP A 57 -3.77 -8.72 9.54
C ASP A 57 -3.56 -8.60 8.03
N GLN A 58 -2.90 -7.52 7.59
CA GLN A 58 -2.61 -7.28 6.18
C GLN A 58 -1.37 -8.02 5.67
N HIS A 59 -0.63 -8.72 6.52
CA HIS A 59 0.67 -9.34 6.19
C HIS A 59 1.62 -8.38 5.45
N ALA A 60 1.55 -7.09 5.80
CA ALA A 60 2.24 -6.00 5.11
C ALA A 60 3.68 -5.84 5.61
N THR A 61 4.52 -6.84 5.32
CA THR A 61 5.92 -6.92 5.82
C THR A 61 6.85 -5.89 5.20
N ASP A 62 6.50 -5.35 4.05
CA ASP A 62 7.30 -4.40 3.28
C ASP A 62 6.85 -2.93 3.46
N VAL A 63 5.88 -2.70 4.33
CA VAL A 63 5.34 -1.38 4.65
C VAL A 63 5.51 -1.10 6.14
N THR A 64 6.07 0.05 6.49
CA THR A 64 6.18 0.51 7.87
C THR A 64 4.88 1.22 8.28
N PHE A 65 4.27 0.80 9.38
CA PHE A 65 3.05 1.42 9.90
C PHE A 65 3.38 2.43 10.99
N ILE A 66 2.96 3.68 10.81
CA ILE A 66 3.18 4.76 11.78
C ILE A 66 1.83 5.29 12.30
N PRO A 67 1.61 5.20 13.62
CA PRO A 67 0.42 5.77 14.24
C PRO A 67 0.52 7.30 14.34
N ASP A 68 -0.53 8.01 13.93
CA ASP A 68 -0.75 9.43 14.21
C ASP A 68 -1.99 9.60 15.11
N GLY A 69 -1.98 8.93 16.27
CA GLY A 69 -3.15 8.75 17.12
C GLY A 69 -3.86 10.04 17.52
N ASN A 70 -3.11 11.12 17.74
CA ASN A 70 -3.65 12.45 18.02
C ASN A 70 -3.97 13.27 16.77
N GLY A 71 -3.57 12.81 15.59
CA GLY A 71 -3.74 13.54 14.34
C GLY A 71 -2.83 14.75 14.17
N GLU A 72 -1.77 14.85 14.96
CA GLU A 72 -0.90 16.05 14.97
C GLU A 72 -0.14 16.25 13.66
N PHE A 73 0.38 15.17 13.08
CA PHE A 73 1.04 15.23 11.78
C PHE A 73 0.02 15.56 10.70
N THR A 74 -1.10 14.86 10.68
CA THR A 74 -2.19 15.05 9.72
C THR A 74 -2.75 16.46 9.75
N GLU A 75 -2.91 17.05 10.95
CA GLU A 75 -3.37 18.44 11.13
C GLU A 75 -2.35 19.44 10.55
N LYS A 76 -1.07 19.27 10.88
CA LYS A 76 0.01 20.14 10.34
C LYS A 76 0.15 20.06 8.83
N MET A 77 -0.20 18.92 8.24
CA MET A 77 -0.27 18.74 6.78
C MET A 77 -1.52 19.38 6.15
N GLY A 78 -2.46 19.88 6.95
CA GLY A 78 -3.75 20.42 6.48
C GLY A 78 -4.71 19.36 5.94
N LEU A 79 -4.53 18.11 6.35
CA LEU A 79 -5.29 16.95 5.83
C LEU A 79 -6.18 16.28 6.89
N LEU A 80 -6.31 16.89 8.08
CA LEU A 80 -7.21 16.39 9.13
C LEU A 80 -8.65 16.78 8.78
N VAL A 81 -9.51 15.79 8.68
CA VAL A 81 -10.94 15.97 8.34
C VAL A 81 -11.83 15.43 9.43
N ASN A 82 -13.02 16.02 9.56
CA ASN A 82 -14.05 15.55 10.47
C ASN A 82 -14.94 14.51 9.78
N LYS A 83 -15.02 13.32 10.37
CA LYS A 83 -15.86 12.19 9.95
C LYS A 83 -16.88 11.79 11.03
N ASP A 84 -17.30 12.75 11.90
CA ASP A 84 -18.25 12.51 12.98
C ASP A 84 -19.59 11.96 12.49
N ALA A 85 -20.03 12.39 11.29
CA ALA A 85 -21.29 11.94 10.70
C ALA A 85 -21.38 10.42 10.48
N ILE A 86 -20.22 9.74 10.40
CA ILE A 86 -20.14 8.28 10.28
C ILE A 86 -19.49 7.62 11.51
N GLY A 87 -19.33 8.37 12.60
CA GLY A 87 -18.82 7.86 13.87
C GLY A 87 -17.31 7.69 13.94
N PHE A 88 -16.54 8.24 13.01
CA PHE A 88 -15.08 8.06 12.98
C PHE A 88 -14.31 9.17 13.70
N GLY A 89 -14.94 10.30 14.01
CA GLY A 89 -14.25 11.45 14.57
C GLY A 89 -13.30 12.11 13.58
N LYS A 90 -12.22 12.68 14.08
CA LYS A 90 -11.18 13.28 13.22
C LYS A 90 -10.31 12.21 12.61
N ARG A 91 -10.09 12.27 11.28
CA ARG A 91 -9.30 11.32 10.49
C ARG A 91 -8.44 12.02 9.46
N SER A 92 -7.50 11.28 8.87
CA SER A 92 -6.74 11.78 7.71
C SER A 92 -7.60 11.77 6.45
N TRP A 93 -7.43 12.79 5.61
CA TRP A 93 -7.83 12.67 4.21
C TRP A 93 -6.93 11.65 3.52
N ARG A 94 -7.39 11.06 2.43
CA ARG A 94 -6.63 10.06 1.68
C ARG A 94 -5.63 10.75 0.75
N TYR A 95 -4.37 10.35 0.84
CA TYR A 95 -3.29 10.84 -0.02
C TYR A 95 -2.15 9.84 -0.13
N SER A 96 -1.27 10.07 -1.10
CA SER A 96 0.10 9.54 -1.09
C SER A 96 1.10 10.63 -1.47
N MET A 97 2.34 10.52 -1.00
CA MET A 97 3.39 11.47 -1.30
C MET A 97 4.76 10.80 -1.42
N LEU A 98 5.59 11.35 -2.29
CA LEU A 98 7.01 11.04 -2.38
C LEU A 98 7.80 12.10 -1.63
N VAL A 99 8.60 11.68 -0.66
CA VAL A 99 9.45 12.56 0.16
C VAL A 99 10.90 12.18 -0.07
N ARG A 100 11.75 13.18 -0.33
CA ARG A 100 13.19 13.01 -0.45
C ARG A 100 13.91 13.94 0.52
N ASP A 101 14.71 13.35 1.40
CA ASP A 101 15.46 14.11 2.42
C ASP A 101 14.59 15.09 3.24
N GLY A 102 13.38 14.66 3.61
CA GLY A 102 12.42 15.46 4.38
C GLY A 102 11.64 16.48 3.55
N VAL A 103 11.84 16.55 2.24
CA VAL A 103 11.12 17.46 1.34
C VAL A 103 10.13 16.70 0.47
N ILE A 104 8.88 17.12 0.47
CA ILE A 104 7.84 16.56 -0.38
C ILE A 104 8.13 16.93 -1.84
N GLN A 105 8.38 15.91 -2.67
CA GLN A 105 8.64 16.08 -4.10
C GLN A 105 7.35 16.05 -4.92
N LYS A 106 6.42 15.22 -4.51
CA LYS A 106 5.11 15.04 -5.17
C LYS A 106 4.08 14.62 -4.14
N MET A 107 2.87 15.08 -4.30
CA MET A 107 1.73 14.70 -3.49
C MET A 107 0.52 14.42 -4.40
N PHE A 108 -0.15 13.32 -4.14
CA PHE A 108 -1.41 12.92 -4.76
C PHE A 108 -2.47 12.89 -3.67
N VAL A 109 -3.34 13.88 -3.67
CA VAL A 109 -4.43 14.03 -2.71
C VAL A 109 -5.72 13.69 -3.42
N GLU A 110 -6.54 12.82 -2.83
CA GLU A 110 -7.84 12.49 -3.41
C GLU A 110 -8.74 13.72 -3.49
N PRO A 111 -9.59 13.80 -4.53
CA PRO A 111 -10.50 14.93 -4.69
C PRO A 111 -11.48 15.03 -3.51
N ASP A 112 -11.87 16.24 -3.14
CA ASP A 112 -12.89 16.48 -2.11
C ASP A 112 -14.30 16.19 -2.67
N LEU A 113 -14.59 14.89 -2.78
CA LEU A 113 -15.86 14.36 -3.26
C LEU A 113 -16.56 13.56 -2.16
N PRO A 114 -17.89 13.47 -2.16
CA PRO A 114 -18.64 12.64 -1.25
C PRO A 114 -18.21 11.16 -1.30
N GLY A 115 -18.17 10.50 -0.15
CA GLY A 115 -17.77 9.10 -0.04
C GLY A 115 -16.31 8.93 0.39
N ASP A 116 -15.64 7.96 -0.20
CA ASP A 116 -14.24 7.61 0.07
C ASP A 116 -13.49 7.48 -1.28
N PRO A 117 -13.17 8.61 -1.94
CA PRO A 117 -12.53 8.60 -3.25
C PRO A 117 -11.17 7.89 -3.20
N PHE A 118 -10.87 7.12 -4.25
CA PHE A 118 -9.62 6.39 -4.43
C PHE A 118 -9.24 6.35 -5.91
N GLU A 119 -8.70 7.46 -6.41
CA GLU A 119 -8.47 7.68 -7.84
C GLU A 119 -7.01 8.01 -8.17
N VAL A 120 -6.29 8.68 -7.25
CA VAL A 120 -4.95 9.23 -7.55
C VAL A 120 -3.87 8.85 -6.53
N SER A 121 -4.23 8.42 -5.34
CA SER A 121 -3.28 8.09 -4.27
C SER A 121 -2.83 6.64 -4.25
N ASP A 122 -3.25 5.85 -5.23
CA ASP A 122 -2.96 4.43 -5.36
C ASP A 122 -1.48 4.16 -5.71
N ALA A 123 -1.04 2.93 -5.44
CA ALA A 123 0.33 2.51 -5.68
C ALA A 123 0.71 2.48 -7.17
N ASP A 124 -0.23 2.21 -8.06
CA ASP A 124 -0.01 2.23 -9.51
C ASP A 124 0.32 3.65 -10.00
N THR A 125 -0.42 4.65 -9.51
CA THR A 125 -0.17 6.06 -9.81
C THR A 125 1.19 6.52 -9.27
N MET A 126 1.52 6.13 -8.04
CA MET A 126 2.81 6.43 -7.45
C MET A 126 3.96 5.74 -8.22
N LEU A 127 3.82 4.48 -8.60
CA LEU A 127 4.86 3.75 -9.35
C LEU A 127 5.09 4.39 -10.72
N ARG A 128 4.04 4.76 -11.44
CA ARG A 128 4.16 5.47 -12.74
C ARG A 128 4.91 6.80 -12.60
N TYR A 129 4.76 7.47 -11.47
CA TYR A 129 5.48 8.73 -11.22
C TYR A 129 6.97 8.48 -10.89
N VAL A 130 7.26 7.50 -10.03
CA VAL A 130 8.63 7.21 -9.55
C VAL A 130 9.45 6.49 -10.61
N ALA A 131 8.83 5.58 -11.36
CA ALA A 131 9.47 4.73 -12.35
C ALA A 131 8.54 4.50 -13.55
N PRO A 132 8.40 5.46 -14.47
CA PRO A 132 7.48 5.39 -15.61
C PRO A 132 7.66 4.17 -16.50
N ASP A 133 8.92 3.70 -16.61
CA ASP A 133 9.30 2.58 -17.45
C ASP A 133 9.35 1.23 -16.70
N ALA A 134 9.01 1.21 -15.41
CA ALA A 134 8.97 -0.03 -14.64
C ALA A 134 7.86 -0.95 -15.16
N PRO A 135 8.14 -2.25 -15.34
CA PRO A 135 7.06 -3.18 -15.64
C PRO A 135 6.05 -3.16 -14.50
N LYS A 136 4.78 -3.02 -14.86
CA LYS A 136 3.69 -3.04 -13.88
C LYS A 136 3.66 -4.43 -13.23
N PRO A 137 3.71 -4.53 -11.89
CA PRO A 137 3.48 -5.80 -11.20
C PRO A 137 2.13 -6.39 -11.60
N MET A 138 2.10 -7.70 -11.73
CA MET A 138 0.94 -8.39 -12.29
C MET A 138 -0.23 -8.43 -11.30
N ASP A 139 -1.46 -8.37 -11.83
CA ASP A 139 -2.66 -8.39 -10.99
C ASP A 139 -2.95 -9.78 -10.38
N VAL A 140 -2.25 -10.82 -10.86
CA VAL A 140 -2.38 -12.18 -10.36
C VAL A 140 -1.05 -12.65 -9.79
N THR A 141 -1.05 -13.01 -8.51
CA THR A 141 0.10 -13.62 -7.83
C THR A 141 -0.20 -15.08 -7.52
N VAL A 142 0.67 -15.98 -7.94
CA VAL A 142 0.59 -17.41 -7.64
C VAL A 142 1.56 -17.74 -6.53
N PHE A 143 1.07 -18.04 -5.34
CA PHE A 143 1.87 -18.60 -4.28
C PHE A 143 2.12 -20.09 -4.56
N SER A 144 3.38 -20.46 -4.65
CA SER A 144 3.78 -21.81 -5.02
C SER A 144 4.86 -22.37 -4.08
N ARG A 145 5.16 -23.65 -4.22
CA ARG A 145 6.28 -24.32 -3.56
C ARG A 145 6.95 -25.27 -4.54
N ASP A 146 8.23 -25.53 -4.32
CA ASP A 146 8.97 -26.47 -5.15
C ASP A 146 8.38 -27.86 -5.09
N GLY A 147 8.33 -28.53 -6.24
CA GLY A 147 7.79 -29.90 -6.36
C GLY A 147 6.26 -30.00 -6.27
N CYS A 148 5.51 -28.90 -6.25
CA CYS A 148 4.05 -28.91 -6.16
C CYS A 148 3.38 -29.14 -7.54
N PRO A 149 2.78 -30.29 -7.81
CA PRO A 149 2.14 -30.56 -9.11
C PRO A 149 0.88 -29.69 -9.33
N PHE A 150 0.18 -29.33 -8.28
CA PHE A 150 -1.00 -28.44 -8.37
C PHE A 150 -0.59 -27.02 -8.74
N CYS A 151 0.53 -26.54 -8.22
CA CYS A 151 1.08 -25.21 -8.57
C CYS A 151 1.48 -25.18 -10.04
N VAL A 152 2.12 -26.23 -10.54
CA VAL A 152 2.46 -26.38 -11.97
C VAL A 152 1.19 -26.33 -12.83
N LYS A 153 0.16 -27.08 -12.45
CA LYS A 153 -1.13 -27.13 -13.16
C LYS A 153 -1.83 -25.76 -13.17
N ALA A 154 -1.85 -25.07 -12.04
CA ALA A 154 -2.44 -23.72 -11.93
C ALA A 154 -1.72 -22.71 -12.85
N LYS A 155 -0.39 -22.69 -12.80
CA LYS A 155 0.41 -21.82 -13.67
C LYS A 155 0.21 -22.11 -15.14
N HIS A 156 0.11 -23.39 -15.50
CA HIS A 156 -0.16 -23.81 -16.89
C HIS A 156 -1.56 -23.37 -17.33
N GLY A 157 -2.57 -23.49 -16.46
CA GLY A 157 -3.93 -23.01 -16.72
C GLY A 157 -3.97 -21.50 -16.98
N LEU A 158 -3.30 -20.70 -16.14
CA LEU A 158 -3.21 -19.26 -16.31
C LEU A 158 -2.53 -18.87 -17.63
N ARG A 159 -1.41 -19.51 -17.97
CA ARG A 159 -0.72 -19.27 -19.24
C ARG A 159 -1.60 -19.62 -20.45
N ASN A 160 -2.31 -20.74 -20.41
CA ASN A 160 -3.22 -21.15 -21.49
C ASN A 160 -4.41 -20.21 -21.66
N ALA A 161 -4.85 -19.57 -20.55
CA ALA A 161 -5.89 -18.56 -20.58
C ALA A 161 -5.38 -17.15 -20.97
N GLY A 162 -4.06 -17.02 -21.27
CA GLY A 162 -3.46 -15.71 -21.58
C GLY A 162 -3.36 -14.76 -20.40
N ILE A 163 -3.47 -15.28 -19.17
CA ILE A 163 -3.41 -14.48 -17.94
C ILE A 163 -1.97 -14.44 -17.47
N ALA A 164 -1.40 -13.25 -17.46
CA ALA A 164 -0.08 -13.01 -16.90
C ALA A 164 -0.14 -13.03 -15.35
N PHE A 165 0.89 -13.58 -14.71
CA PHE A 165 0.96 -13.71 -13.26
C PHE A 165 2.39 -13.60 -12.75
N GLU A 166 2.54 -13.14 -11.51
CA GLU A 166 3.77 -13.22 -10.73
C GLU A 166 3.77 -14.53 -9.92
N GLU A 167 4.92 -15.19 -9.79
CA GLU A 167 5.06 -16.36 -8.95
C GLU A 167 5.93 -16.04 -7.73
N LEU A 168 5.39 -16.29 -6.54
CA LEU A 168 6.12 -16.27 -5.28
C LEU A 168 6.27 -17.71 -4.77
N VAL A 169 7.51 -18.14 -4.53
CA VAL A 169 7.83 -19.52 -4.13
C VAL A 169 8.15 -19.56 -2.63
N LEU A 170 7.49 -20.48 -1.91
CA LEU A 170 7.71 -20.71 -0.50
C LEU A 170 9.18 -21.01 -0.18
N ASN A 171 9.70 -20.43 0.90
CA ASN A 171 11.09 -20.49 1.37
C ASN A 171 12.13 -19.84 0.42
N ARG A 172 11.71 -19.27 -0.70
CA ARG A 172 12.54 -18.43 -1.57
C ARG A 172 12.08 -16.98 -1.53
N ASP A 173 10.79 -16.75 -1.72
CA ASP A 173 10.21 -15.42 -1.87
C ASP A 173 9.32 -15.06 -0.67
N TYR A 174 8.82 -16.04 0.07
CA TYR A 174 8.04 -15.89 1.31
C TYR A 174 8.20 -17.12 2.22
N THR A 175 7.83 -16.97 3.52
CA THR A 175 7.79 -18.08 4.51
C THR A 175 6.37 -18.30 5.01
N GLU A 176 6.00 -19.54 5.28
CA GLU A 176 4.79 -19.84 6.05
C GLU A 176 4.98 -19.32 7.48
N GLN A 177 4.02 -18.54 7.99
CA GLN A 177 3.94 -18.15 9.41
C GLN A 177 3.07 -19.14 10.15
#